data_01a5ef6604c1b67d6330255809fe65a4
#
_entry.id   01a5ef6604c1b67d6330255809fe65a4
#
_cell.length_a   1.000
_cell.length_b   1.000
_cell.length_c   1.000
_cell.angle_alpha   90.00
_cell.angle_beta   90.00
_cell.angle_gamma   90.00
#
_symmetry.space_group_name_H-M   'P 1'
#
loop_
_entity.id
_entity.type
_entity.pdbx_description
1 polymer ?
#
loop_
_entity_poly.entity_id
_entity_poly.type
_entity_poly.pdbx_seq_one_letter_code
_entity_poly.pdbx_strand_id
1 'polypeptide(L)'
;HVSKSASAFNTEKLLWLNHHYIRELPPEYVAKHLAWHYKDQGIDTSNGPALTEIVTMLAGRCKTLKEMASASRYFFEEFESFDEAAVKKHFKAAAIEPLEKVKEKLTALSSWDLHSTHEAIEQTAAELEVGMGKVGMPLRVAVTGSGQSPSMDVTLVGIGRERVLARIQRAIDFIKSQNA
;
A
#
# COMPACT_ATOMS: atom_id res chain seq x y z
N HIS A 1 17.73 41.77 19.17
CA HIS A 1 16.50 42.43 18.67
C HIS A 1 15.47 41.38 18.35
N VAL A 2 14.45 41.23 19.16
CA VAL A 2 13.28 40.38 18.84
C VAL A 2 12.40 41.23 17.92
N SER A 3 12.20 40.77 16.69
CA SER A 3 11.28 41.41 15.74
C SER A 3 9.86 41.34 16.26
N LYS A 4 9.16 42.51 16.29
CA LYS A 4 7.73 42.59 16.66
C LYS A 4 6.77 42.25 15.52
N SER A 5 7.29 41.86 14.36
CA SER A 5 6.42 41.38 13.25
C SER A 5 5.82 40.04 13.60
N ALA A 6 4.50 39.90 13.46
CA ALA A 6 3.83 38.62 13.59
C ALA A 6 4.44 37.60 12.59
N SER A 7 4.96 36.47 13.10
CA SER A 7 5.42 35.42 12.24
C SER A 7 4.20 34.76 11.57
N ALA A 8 4.13 34.82 10.25
CA ALA A 8 3.10 34.08 9.51
C ALA A 8 3.42 32.60 9.61
N PHE A 9 2.51 31.82 10.19
CA PHE A 9 2.61 30.36 10.22
C PHE A 9 2.36 29.80 8.81
N ASN A 10 3.41 29.24 8.20
CA ASN A 10 3.31 28.64 6.88
C ASN A 10 3.23 27.11 7.00
N THR A 11 2.02 26.57 6.89
CA THR A 11 1.74 25.13 6.99
C THR A 11 2.46 24.33 5.91
N GLU A 12 2.55 24.84 4.69
CA GLU A 12 3.23 24.13 3.59
C GLU A 12 4.73 23.97 3.87
N LYS A 13 5.37 25.04 4.36
CA LYS A 13 6.78 24.99 4.76
C LYS A 13 7.01 23.99 5.90
N LEU A 14 6.08 23.92 6.85
CA LEU A 14 6.17 22.99 7.97
C LEU A 14 6.02 21.54 7.48
N LEU A 15 5.06 21.28 6.60
CA LEU A 15 4.88 19.94 5.99
C LEU A 15 6.09 19.53 5.13
N TRP A 16 6.67 20.48 4.40
CA TRP A 16 7.89 20.24 3.64
C TRP A 16 9.06 19.88 4.57
N LEU A 17 9.24 20.63 5.64
CA LEU A 17 10.29 20.36 6.61
C LEU A 17 10.11 19.02 7.31
N ASN A 18 8.87 18.69 7.68
CA ASN A 18 8.54 17.41 8.30
C ASN A 18 8.83 16.24 7.34
N HIS A 19 8.43 16.35 6.08
CA HIS A 19 8.73 15.35 5.04
C HIS A 19 10.25 15.19 4.84
N HIS A 20 11.00 16.30 4.84
CA HIS A 20 12.47 16.27 4.77
C HIS A 20 13.05 15.42 5.91
N TYR A 21 12.67 15.69 7.16
CA TYR A 21 13.19 14.95 8.30
C TYR A 21 12.75 13.48 8.33
N ILE A 22 11.54 13.16 7.91
CA ILE A 22 11.10 11.75 7.77
C ILE A 22 12.01 10.97 6.82
N ARG A 23 12.54 11.61 5.78
CA ARG A 23 13.42 10.97 4.78
C ARG A 23 14.89 10.89 5.20
N GLU A 24 15.37 11.90 5.92
CA GLU A 24 16.79 12.06 6.21
C GLU A 24 17.20 11.44 7.55
N LEU A 25 16.28 11.31 8.50
CA LEU A 25 16.58 10.70 9.80
C LEU A 25 16.64 9.15 9.69
N PRO A 26 17.44 8.50 10.55
CA PRO A 26 17.53 7.05 10.60
C PRO A 26 16.13 6.41 10.78
N PRO A 27 15.78 5.36 10.00
CA PRO A 27 14.48 4.71 10.09
C PRO A 27 14.10 4.26 11.51
N GLU A 28 15.07 3.84 12.31
CA GLU A 28 14.87 3.42 13.69
C GLU A 28 14.41 4.57 14.59
N TYR A 29 14.93 5.77 14.34
CA TYR A 29 14.51 6.97 15.06
C TYR A 29 13.09 7.35 14.67
N VAL A 30 12.79 7.41 13.39
CA VAL A 30 11.46 7.75 12.86
C VAL A 30 10.41 6.72 13.33
N ALA A 31 10.74 5.43 13.29
CA ALA A 31 9.88 4.33 13.71
C ALA A 31 9.41 4.46 15.18
N LYS A 32 10.27 4.93 16.09
CA LYS A 32 9.89 5.18 17.49
C LYS A 32 8.76 6.20 17.61
N HIS A 33 8.80 7.25 16.80
CA HIS A 33 7.75 8.28 16.78
C HIS A 33 6.51 7.80 16.03
N LEU A 34 6.69 7.02 14.96
CA LEU A 34 5.61 6.40 14.20
C LEU A 34 4.77 5.45 15.07
N ALA A 35 5.39 4.70 15.97
CA ALA A 35 4.71 3.78 16.89
C ALA A 35 3.61 4.46 17.73
N TRP A 36 3.82 5.71 18.13
CA TRP A 36 2.81 6.47 18.85
C TRP A 36 1.56 6.72 17.99
N HIS A 37 1.74 7.03 16.71
CA HIS A 37 0.62 7.27 15.80
C HIS A 37 -0.20 6.01 15.52
N TYR A 38 0.42 4.84 15.45
CA TYR A 38 -0.32 3.58 15.37
C TYR A 38 -1.15 3.33 16.61
N LYS A 39 -0.56 3.52 17.79
CA LYS A 39 -1.28 3.39 19.07
C LYS A 39 -2.45 4.38 19.17
N ASP A 40 -2.22 5.65 18.79
CA ASP A 40 -3.26 6.69 18.79
C ASP A 40 -4.43 6.36 17.84
N GLN A 41 -4.15 5.69 16.72
CA GLN A 41 -5.16 5.24 15.76
C GLN A 41 -5.74 3.85 16.07
N GLY A 42 -5.34 3.22 17.16
CA GLY A 42 -5.82 1.90 17.59
C GLY A 42 -5.38 0.76 16.68
N ILE A 43 -4.27 0.91 15.93
CA ILE A 43 -3.76 -0.10 15.00
C ILE A 43 -2.79 -1.04 15.73
N ASP A 44 -3.07 -2.33 15.71
CA ASP A 44 -2.17 -3.37 16.22
C ASP A 44 -1.10 -3.72 15.15
N THR A 45 0.15 -3.43 15.47
CA THR A 45 1.29 -3.64 14.56
C THR A 45 2.02 -4.98 14.78
N SER A 46 1.46 -5.90 15.57
CA SER A 46 2.09 -7.19 15.88
C SER A 46 2.14 -8.16 14.69
N ASN A 47 1.23 -8.02 13.72
CA ASN A 47 1.04 -8.96 12.60
C ASN A 47 1.41 -8.36 11.24
N GLY A 48 2.50 -7.63 11.14
CA GLY A 48 2.92 -7.00 9.89
C GLY A 48 4.41 -6.72 9.84
N PRO A 49 4.86 -5.91 8.86
CA PRO A 49 6.25 -5.51 8.73
C PRO A 49 6.76 -4.75 9.96
N ALA A 50 8.07 -4.79 10.19
CA ALA A 50 8.68 -3.93 11.20
C ALA A 50 8.45 -2.44 10.87
N LEU A 51 8.26 -1.59 11.88
CA LEU A 51 8.00 -0.17 11.65
C LEU A 51 9.14 0.55 10.91
N THR A 52 10.37 0.06 11.02
CA THR A 52 11.52 0.53 10.24
C THR A 52 11.36 0.24 8.75
N GLU A 53 10.78 -0.90 8.40
CA GLU A 53 10.46 -1.24 7.01
C GLU A 53 9.34 -0.35 6.48
N ILE A 54 8.30 -0.08 7.28
CA ILE A 54 7.23 0.87 6.93
C ILE A 54 7.81 2.27 6.64
N VAL A 55 8.71 2.76 7.50
CA VAL A 55 9.39 4.04 7.26
C VAL A 55 10.14 4.02 5.95
N THR A 56 10.94 2.98 5.69
CA THR A 56 11.71 2.84 4.45
C THR A 56 10.81 2.83 3.20
N MET A 57 9.68 2.11 3.26
CA MET A 57 8.72 2.03 2.15
C MET A 57 7.98 3.34 1.87
N LEU A 58 7.70 4.15 2.90
CA LEU A 58 6.74 5.25 2.82
C LEU A 58 7.33 6.64 3.06
N ALA A 59 8.60 6.76 3.50
CA ALA A 59 9.22 8.06 3.79
C ALA A 59 9.16 9.05 2.62
N GLY A 60 9.29 8.59 1.39
CA GLY A 60 9.19 9.42 0.19
C GLY A 60 7.75 9.77 -0.23
N ARG A 61 6.74 9.20 0.42
CA ARG A 61 5.33 9.30 0.01
C ARG A 61 4.45 10.06 1.00
N CYS A 62 4.82 10.09 2.27
CA CYS A 62 4.04 10.69 3.36
C CYS A 62 4.71 11.95 3.90
N LYS A 63 3.93 13.00 4.10
CA LYS A 63 4.42 14.27 4.66
C LYS A 63 4.38 14.30 6.18
N THR A 64 3.61 13.41 6.80
CA THR A 64 3.47 13.29 8.25
C THR A 64 3.47 11.84 8.70
N LEU A 65 3.87 11.59 9.96
CA LEU A 65 3.80 10.25 10.54
C LEU A 65 2.36 9.79 10.77
N LYS A 66 1.43 10.71 11.01
CA LYS A 66 0.00 10.41 11.08
C LYS A 66 -0.52 9.87 9.75
N GLU A 67 -0.17 10.53 8.64
CA GLU A 67 -0.48 10.08 7.29
C GLU A 67 0.15 8.71 7.01
N MET A 68 1.42 8.52 7.41
CA MET A 68 2.14 7.25 7.22
C MET A 68 1.45 6.09 7.94
N ALA A 69 1.02 6.28 9.20
CA ALA A 69 0.28 5.26 9.95
C ALA A 69 -1.05 4.91 9.28
N SER A 70 -1.81 5.92 8.82
CA SER A 70 -3.08 5.69 8.11
C SER A 70 -2.87 4.99 6.76
N ALA A 71 -1.88 5.42 5.98
CA ALA A 71 -1.59 4.91 4.64
C ALA A 71 -1.01 3.48 4.64
N SER A 72 -0.49 3.02 5.75
CA SER A 72 0.09 1.68 5.92
C SER A 72 -0.79 0.71 6.71
N ARG A 73 -1.99 1.13 7.08
CA ARG A 73 -2.93 0.34 7.89
C ARG A 73 -3.20 -1.06 7.30
N TYR A 74 -3.29 -1.16 5.98
CA TYR A 74 -3.54 -2.42 5.27
C TYR A 74 -2.44 -3.48 5.46
N PHE A 75 -1.25 -3.12 5.91
CA PHE A 75 -0.23 -4.09 6.27
C PHE A 75 -0.54 -4.85 7.56
N PHE A 76 -1.34 -4.25 8.44
CA PHE A 76 -1.59 -4.76 9.79
C PHE A 76 -3.02 -5.27 9.97
N GLU A 77 -3.98 -4.64 9.34
CA GLU A 77 -5.42 -4.90 9.53
C GLU A 77 -6.13 -5.18 8.21
N GLU A 78 -7.30 -5.81 8.30
CA GLU A 78 -8.22 -5.88 7.18
C GLU A 78 -8.95 -4.55 7.00
N PHE A 79 -9.20 -4.17 5.75
CA PHE A 79 -10.00 -3.01 5.41
C PHE A 79 -11.43 -3.43 5.05
N GLU A 80 -12.42 -2.62 5.43
CA GLU A 80 -13.83 -2.95 5.24
C GLU A 80 -14.31 -2.70 3.80
N SER A 81 -13.84 -1.63 3.18
CA SER A 81 -14.28 -1.18 1.87
C SER A 81 -13.12 -0.80 0.96
N PHE A 82 -13.36 -0.85 -0.35
CA PHE A 82 -12.46 -0.33 -1.36
C PHE A 82 -12.73 1.17 -1.60
N ASP A 83 -11.69 1.92 -1.91
CA ASP A 83 -11.81 3.32 -2.33
C ASP A 83 -12.67 3.44 -3.58
N GLU A 84 -13.72 4.25 -3.53
CA GLU A 84 -14.71 4.38 -4.62
C GLU A 84 -14.09 4.85 -5.94
N ALA A 85 -13.14 5.79 -5.89
CA ALA A 85 -12.49 6.31 -7.08
C ALA A 85 -11.58 5.24 -7.72
N ALA A 86 -10.89 4.45 -6.89
CA ALA A 86 -10.06 3.33 -7.34
C ALA A 86 -10.92 2.20 -7.94
N VAL A 87 -12.06 1.86 -7.31
CA VAL A 87 -13.04 0.90 -7.83
C VAL A 87 -13.55 1.35 -9.19
N LYS A 88 -14.06 2.58 -9.29
CA LYS A 88 -14.59 3.13 -10.54
C LYS A 88 -13.57 3.09 -11.68
N LYS A 89 -12.29 3.24 -11.36
CA LYS A 89 -11.22 3.29 -12.37
C LYS A 89 -10.68 1.91 -12.73
N HIS A 90 -10.54 1.00 -11.76
CA HIS A 90 -9.76 -0.22 -11.89
C HIS A 90 -10.55 -1.52 -11.75
N PHE A 91 -11.74 -1.52 -11.11
CA PHE A 91 -12.58 -2.71 -10.92
C PHE A 91 -13.65 -2.82 -12.02
N LYS A 92 -13.20 -2.98 -13.26
CA LYS A 92 -14.07 -3.29 -14.41
C LYS A 92 -14.14 -4.80 -14.61
N ALA A 93 -15.15 -5.28 -15.32
CA ALA A 93 -15.26 -6.69 -15.69
C ALA A 93 -13.95 -7.26 -16.31
N ALA A 94 -13.25 -6.45 -17.11
CA ALA A 94 -11.96 -6.79 -17.69
C ALA A 94 -10.82 -6.98 -16.68
N ALA A 95 -11.01 -6.64 -15.41
CA ALA A 95 -10.01 -6.87 -14.36
C ALA A 95 -10.12 -8.27 -13.74
N ILE A 96 -11.21 -8.99 -13.96
CA ILE A 96 -11.44 -10.33 -13.38
C ILE A 96 -10.37 -11.30 -13.84
N GLU A 97 -10.18 -11.45 -15.15
CA GLU A 97 -9.21 -12.39 -15.71
C GLU A 97 -7.76 -12.11 -15.24
N PRO A 98 -7.25 -10.87 -15.29
CA PRO A 98 -5.94 -10.55 -14.71
C PRO A 98 -5.81 -10.90 -13.22
N LEU A 99 -6.85 -10.65 -12.42
CA LEU A 99 -6.84 -10.98 -11.00
C LEU A 99 -6.87 -12.50 -10.75
N GLU A 100 -7.66 -13.26 -11.51
CA GLU A 100 -7.70 -14.71 -11.42
C GLU A 100 -6.34 -15.33 -11.80
N LYS A 101 -5.76 -14.90 -12.91
CA LYS A 101 -4.46 -15.36 -13.40
C LYS A 101 -3.31 -15.04 -12.45
N VAL A 102 -3.21 -13.80 -11.97
CA VAL A 102 -2.15 -13.43 -11.03
C VAL A 102 -2.32 -14.16 -9.69
N LYS A 103 -3.56 -14.37 -9.23
CA LYS A 103 -3.84 -15.18 -8.04
C LYS A 103 -3.35 -16.62 -8.20
N GLU A 104 -3.60 -17.26 -9.35
CA GLU A 104 -3.13 -18.60 -9.66
C GLU A 104 -1.60 -18.67 -9.57
N LYS A 105 -0.89 -17.77 -10.25
CA LYS A 105 0.59 -17.71 -10.21
C LYS A 105 1.13 -17.47 -8.81
N LEU A 106 0.57 -16.51 -8.08
CA LEU A 106 0.96 -16.22 -6.70
C LEU A 106 0.72 -17.40 -5.75
N THR A 107 -0.35 -18.18 -5.99
CA THR A 107 -0.63 -19.40 -5.22
C THR A 107 0.42 -20.48 -5.46
N ALA A 108 0.92 -20.60 -6.68
CA ALA A 108 1.89 -21.63 -7.09
C ALA A 108 3.34 -21.30 -6.70
N LEU A 109 3.64 -20.09 -6.19
CA LEU A 109 5.00 -19.70 -5.82
C LEU A 109 5.57 -20.61 -4.72
N SER A 110 6.78 -21.10 -4.91
CA SER A 110 7.54 -21.85 -3.88
C SER A 110 8.08 -20.93 -2.79
N SER A 111 8.48 -19.71 -3.15
CA SER A 111 8.95 -18.67 -2.23
C SER A 111 8.07 -17.43 -2.30
N TRP A 112 8.00 -16.67 -1.19
CA TRP A 112 7.26 -15.41 -1.10
C TRP A 112 8.23 -14.28 -0.84
N ASP A 113 8.85 -13.78 -1.90
CA ASP A 113 9.87 -12.74 -1.90
C ASP A 113 9.63 -11.72 -3.01
N LEU A 114 10.43 -10.64 -3.00
CA LEU A 114 10.27 -9.55 -3.95
C LEU A 114 10.39 -10.01 -5.42
N HIS A 115 11.37 -10.87 -5.69
CA HIS A 115 11.62 -11.35 -7.05
C HIS A 115 10.46 -12.22 -7.55
N SER A 116 10.10 -13.24 -6.79
CA SER A 116 9.06 -14.20 -7.18
C SER A 116 7.68 -13.55 -7.34
N THR A 117 7.33 -12.62 -6.45
CA THR A 117 6.06 -11.88 -6.54
C THR A 117 6.04 -10.92 -7.73
N HIS A 118 7.17 -10.25 -8.02
CA HIS A 118 7.28 -9.39 -9.20
C HIS A 118 7.16 -10.20 -10.50
N GLU A 119 7.90 -11.30 -10.59
CA GLU A 119 7.88 -12.20 -11.75
C GLU A 119 6.48 -12.76 -12.03
N ALA A 120 5.71 -13.12 -11.00
CA ALA A 120 4.33 -13.58 -11.16
C ALA A 120 3.42 -12.52 -11.82
N ILE A 121 3.63 -11.24 -11.51
CA ILE A 121 2.88 -10.14 -12.12
C ILE A 121 3.31 -9.95 -13.58
N GLU A 122 4.62 -9.96 -13.85
CA GLU A 122 5.16 -9.82 -15.22
C GLU A 122 4.70 -10.96 -16.13
N GLN A 123 4.80 -12.20 -15.66
CA GLN A 123 4.34 -13.37 -16.41
C GLN A 123 2.83 -13.33 -16.68
N THR A 124 2.04 -12.82 -15.73
CA THR A 124 0.60 -12.64 -15.94
C THR A 124 0.33 -11.61 -17.04
N ALA A 125 1.02 -10.49 -17.02
CA ALA A 125 0.87 -9.45 -18.05
C ALA A 125 1.30 -9.95 -19.44
N ALA A 126 2.40 -10.70 -19.51
CA ALA A 126 2.91 -11.28 -20.74
C ALA A 126 1.96 -12.35 -21.30
N GLU A 127 1.44 -13.25 -20.46
CA GLU A 127 0.50 -14.30 -20.86
C GLU A 127 -0.82 -13.74 -21.42
N LEU A 128 -1.30 -12.65 -20.83
CA LEU A 128 -2.52 -11.96 -21.26
C LEU A 128 -2.28 -10.93 -22.38
N GLU A 129 -1.04 -10.78 -22.82
CA GLU A 129 -0.63 -9.77 -23.82
C GLU A 129 -1.08 -8.34 -23.47
N VAL A 130 -1.04 -7.99 -22.17
CA VAL A 130 -1.45 -6.67 -21.65
C VAL A 130 -0.29 -5.94 -20.99
N GLY A 131 -0.42 -4.61 -20.87
CA GLY A 131 0.54 -3.82 -20.11
C GLY A 131 0.47 -4.12 -18.60
N MET A 132 1.62 -4.04 -17.91
CA MET A 132 1.76 -4.26 -16.46
C MET A 132 0.70 -3.55 -15.60
N GLY A 133 0.27 -2.35 -16.00
CA GLY A 133 -0.77 -1.60 -15.29
C GLY A 133 -2.16 -2.25 -15.31
N LYS A 134 -2.43 -3.11 -16.30
CA LYS A 134 -3.72 -3.83 -16.39
C LYS A 134 -3.82 -4.97 -15.37
N VAL A 135 -2.68 -5.48 -14.91
CA VAL A 135 -2.58 -6.47 -13.83
C VAL A 135 -2.32 -5.75 -12.50
N GLY A 136 -1.31 -4.90 -12.45
CA GLY A 136 -0.82 -4.28 -11.23
C GLY A 136 -1.79 -3.30 -10.57
N MET A 137 -2.58 -2.54 -11.33
CA MET A 137 -3.51 -1.57 -10.73
C MET A 137 -4.74 -2.24 -10.08
N PRO A 138 -5.44 -3.19 -10.74
CA PRO A 138 -6.48 -3.95 -10.05
C PRO A 138 -5.95 -4.74 -8.86
N LEU A 139 -4.76 -5.34 -8.98
CA LEU A 139 -4.11 -6.06 -7.88
C LEU A 139 -3.84 -5.13 -6.69
N ARG A 140 -3.34 -3.92 -6.93
CA ARG A 140 -3.10 -2.91 -5.90
C ARG A 140 -4.38 -2.57 -5.14
N VAL A 141 -5.44 -2.25 -5.85
CA VAL A 141 -6.74 -1.96 -5.22
C VAL A 141 -7.25 -3.17 -4.44
N ALA A 142 -7.12 -4.37 -5.00
CA ALA A 142 -7.55 -5.60 -4.34
C ALA A 142 -6.87 -5.82 -2.99
N VAL A 143 -5.56 -5.62 -2.90
CA VAL A 143 -4.78 -5.97 -1.69
C VAL A 143 -4.63 -4.83 -0.69
N THR A 144 -4.82 -3.57 -1.09
CA THR A 144 -4.66 -2.39 -0.21
C THR A 144 -5.97 -1.63 0.04
N GLY A 145 -7.02 -1.89 -0.72
CA GLY A 145 -8.25 -1.10 -0.73
C GLY A 145 -8.11 0.25 -1.46
N SER A 146 -6.94 0.60 -1.96
CA SER A 146 -6.61 1.92 -2.53
C SER A 146 -5.83 1.81 -3.84
N GLY A 147 -5.86 2.86 -4.64
CA GLY A 147 -5.03 2.99 -5.85
C GLY A 147 -3.58 3.39 -5.59
N GLN A 148 -3.17 3.54 -4.32
CA GLN A 148 -1.82 3.99 -3.94
C GLN A 148 -1.17 3.02 -2.97
N SER A 149 0.09 2.65 -3.27
CA SER A 149 0.94 1.84 -2.39
C SER A 149 2.41 1.98 -2.85
N PRO A 150 3.38 1.44 -2.12
CA PRO A 150 4.71 1.14 -2.67
C PRO A 150 4.64 0.26 -3.93
N SER A 151 5.78 -0.15 -4.47
CA SER A 151 5.82 -1.14 -5.56
C SER A 151 5.06 -2.41 -5.17
N MET A 152 4.50 -3.12 -6.16
CA MET A 152 3.60 -4.25 -5.86
C MET A 152 4.31 -5.40 -5.17
N ASP A 153 5.53 -5.71 -5.56
CA ASP A 153 6.37 -6.71 -4.92
C ASP A 153 6.56 -6.45 -3.42
N VAL A 154 6.99 -5.24 -3.07
CA VAL A 154 7.14 -4.79 -1.68
C VAL A 154 5.81 -4.85 -0.93
N THR A 155 4.72 -4.42 -1.57
CA THR A 155 3.39 -4.42 -0.98
C THR A 155 2.90 -5.84 -0.70
N LEU A 156 3.05 -6.77 -1.66
CA LEU A 156 2.63 -8.16 -1.52
C LEU A 156 3.43 -8.89 -0.43
N VAL A 157 4.75 -8.71 -0.40
CA VAL A 157 5.61 -9.32 0.62
C VAL A 157 5.24 -8.81 2.01
N GLY A 158 5.05 -7.50 2.16
CA GLY A 158 4.69 -6.89 3.44
C GLY A 158 3.31 -7.30 3.97
N ILE A 159 2.33 -7.52 3.10
CA ILE A 159 0.99 -8.00 3.49
C ILE A 159 1.03 -9.48 3.88
N GLY A 160 1.82 -10.29 3.16
CA GLY A 160 1.92 -11.74 3.35
C GLY A 160 0.94 -12.54 2.49
N ARG A 161 1.38 -13.76 2.14
CA ARG A 161 0.70 -14.64 1.15
C ARG A 161 -0.78 -14.87 1.42
N GLU A 162 -1.13 -15.30 2.63
CA GLU A 162 -2.52 -15.67 2.97
C GLU A 162 -3.48 -14.49 2.78
N ARG A 163 -3.13 -13.34 3.36
CA ARG A 163 -3.97 -12.13 3.25
C ARG A 163 -4.06 -11.61 1.82
N VAL A 164 -2.96 -11.67 1.07
CA VAL A 164 -2.96 -11.28 -0.35
C VAL A 164 -3.95 -12.13 -1.14
N LEU A 165 -3.86 -13.45 -1.04
CA LEU A 165 -4.73 -14.37 -1.80
C LEU A 165 -6.22 -14.22 -1.41
N ALA A 166 -6.51 -14.05 -0.12
CA ALA A 166 -7.87 -13.81 0.37
C ALA A 166 -8.43 -12.48 -0.14
N ARG A 167 -7.62 -11.41 -0.15
CA ARG A 167 -8.03 -10.09 -0.64
C ARG A 167 -8.24 -10.06 -2.14
N ILE A 168 -7.43 -10.77 -2.92
CA ILE A 168 -7.65 -10.92 -4.37
C ILE A 168 -8.98 -11.62 -4.62
N GLN A 169 -9.29 -12.71 -3.89
CA GLN A 169 -10.57 -13.40 -4.04
C GLN A 169 -11.73 -12.48 -3.71
N ARG A 170 -11.67 -11.74 -2.60
CA ARG A 170 -12.70 -10.77 -2.23
C ARG A 170 -12.92 -9.71 -3.31
N ALA A 171 -11.85 -9.23 -3.95
CA ALA A 171 -11.95 -8.27 -5.03
C ALA A 171 -12.61 -8.87 -6.28
N ILE A 172 -12.29 -10.10 -6.65
CA ILE A 172 -12.93 -10.82 -7.77
C ILE A 172 -14.43 -10.97 -7.50
N ASP A 173 -14.81 -11.41 -6.31
CA ASP A 173 -16.21 -11.61 -5.92
C ASP A 173 -16.97 -10.26 -5.92
N PHE A 174 -16.34 -9.20 -5.42
CA PHE A 174 -16.88 -7.85 -5.47
C PHE A 174 -17.12 -7.38 -6.91
N ILE A 175 -16.16 -7.55 -7.82
CA ILE A 175 -16.31 -7.15 -9.23
C ILE A 175 -17.43 -7.95 -9.90
N LYS A 176 -17.51 -9.26 -9.65
CA LYS A 176 -18.58 -10.12 -10.18
C LYS A 176 -19.95 -9.67 -9.71
N SER A 177 -20.10 -9.30 -8.45
CA SER A 177 -21.36 -8.81 -7.88
C SER A 177 -21.83 -7.47 -8.45
N GLN A 178 -20.90 -6.63 -8.91
CA GLN A 178 -21.22 -5.34 -9.52
C GLN A 178 -21.68 -5.47 -10.99
N ASN A 179 -21.40 -6.59 -11.63
CA ASN A 179 -21.68 -6.83 -13.05
C ASN A 179 -22.77 -7.91 -13.26
N ALA A 180 -23.37 -8.41 -12.18
CA ALA A 180 -24.52 -9.32 -12.19
C ALA A 180 -25.83 -8.52 -12.18
#